data_7432aca04be6549f03e06f66ed9a2892
#
_entry.id   7432aca04be6549f03e06f66ed9a2892
#
_cell.length_a   1.000
_cell.length_b   1.000
_cell.length_c   1.000
_cell.angle_alpha   90.00
_cell.angle_beta   90.00
_cell.angle_gamma   90.00
#
_symmetry.space_group_name_H-M   'P 1'
#
loop_
_entity.id
_entity.type
_entity.pdbx_description
1 polymer ?
#
loop_
_entity_poly.entity_id
_entity_poly.type
_entity_poly.pdbx_seq_one_letter_code
_entity_poly.pdbx_strand_id
1 'polypeptide(L)'
;VILTHAESWDTSSSFNCSVALYNCSLVAHVKGLGCCFNGLLVNAVNHAPKIKEWLGIPADHKSYSAMTLGFPNVKFPYLVHRYPPHVGQSPRSVKKS
;
A
#
# COMPACT_ATOMS: atom_id res chain seq x y z
N VAL A 1 7.75 -9.67 4.78
CA VAL A 1 7.04 -8.40 4.94
C VAL A 1 7.78 -7.28 4.23
N ILE A 2 7.06 -6.49 3.46
CA ILE A 2 7.58 -5.29 2.84
C ILE A 2 6.89 -4.09 3.48
N LEU A 3 7.68 -3.13 3.88
CA LEU A 3 7.16 -1.93 4.53
C LEU A 3 7.78 -0.71 3.87
N THR A 4 6.98 0.28 3.57
CA THR A 4 7.46 1.54 2.99
C THR A 4 7.50 2.63 4.05
N HIS A 5 8.45 3.52 3.92
CA HIS A 5 8.53 4.70 4.79
C HIS A 5 9.11 5.88 4.03
N ALA A 6 8.78 7.06 4.46
CA ALA A 6 9.27 8.30 3.85
C ALA A 6 9.14 9.44 4.86
N GLU A 7 9.64 10.60 4.48
CA GLU A 7 9.60 11.77 5.33
C GLU A 7 8.16 12.14 5.70
N SER A 8 7.92 12.39 6.97
CA SER A 8 6.58 12.67 7.45
C SER A 8 6.10 14.08 7.10
N TRP A 9 7.02 14.98 6.74
CA TRP A 9 6.68 16.35 6.39
C TRP A 9 6.23 16.51 4.93
N ASP A 10 6.53 15.55 4.08
CA ASP A 10 6.20 15.63 2.65
C ASP A 10 4.79 15.10 2.42
N THR A 11 3.92 15.93 1.88
CA THR A 11 2.54 15.56 1.62
C THR A 11 2.38 14.50 0.54
N SER A 12 3.40 14.31 -0.29
CA SER A 12 3.39 13.29 -1.34
C SER A 12 3.84 11.91 -0.86
N SER A 13 4.39 11.82 0.36
CA SER A 13 4.97 10.57 0.84
C SER A 13 3.97 9.42 0.88
N SER A 14 2.77 9.69 1.36
CA SER A 14 1.73 8.67 1.45
C SER A 14 1.38 8.11 0.08
N PHE A 15 1.22 8.97 -0.91
CA PHE A 15 0.92 8.57 -2.28
C PHE A 15 2.07 7.75 -2.88
N ASN A 16 3.29 8.27 -2.74
CA ASN A 16 4.46 7.62 -3.32
C ASN A 16 4.70 6.23 -2.73
N CYS A 17 4.55 6.09 -1.42
CA CYS A 17 4.70 4.81 -0.75
C CYS A 17 3.62 3.82 -1.19
N SER A 18 2.40 4.28 -1.34
CA SER A 18 1.30 3.41 -1.75
C SER A 18 1.48 2.91 -3.17
N VAL A 19 1.90 3.78 -4.09
CA VAL A 19 2.16 3.39 -5.48
C VAL A 19 3.31 2.40 -5.56
N ALA A 20 4.39 2.64 -4.80
CA ALA A 20 5.53 1.74 -4.79
C ALA A 20 5.12 0.35 -4.30
N LEU A 21 4.35 0.29 -3.24
CA LEU A 21 3.92 -0.98 -2.69
C LEU A 21 2.97 -1.72 -3.64
N TYR A 22 2.08 -1.00 -4.29
CA TYR A 22 1.17 -1.60 -5.25
C TYR A 22 1.95 -2.21 -6.43
N ASN A 23 2.98 -1.53 -6.91
CA ASN A 23 3.84 -2.08 -7.95
C ASN A 23 4.53 -3.36 -7.48
N CYS A 24 4.95 -3.41 -6.23
CA CYS A 24 5.51 -4.63 -5.65
C CYS A 24 4.50 -5.76 -5.65
N SER A 25 3.22 -5.46 -5.37
CA SER A 25 2.18 -6.48 -5.36
C SER A 25 1.96 -7.08 -6.75
N LEU A 26 2.04 -6.26 -7.79
CA LEU A 26 1.90 -6.73 -9.16
C LEU A 26 3.04 -7.68 -9.55
N VAL A 27 4.27 -7.31 -9.19
CA VAL A 27 5.43 -8.16 -9.44
C VAL A 27 5.32 -9.47 -8.67
N ALA A 28 4.88 -9.41 -7.42
CA ALA A 28 4.67 -10.59 -6.59
C ALA A 28 3.67 -11.55 -7.24
N HIS A 29 2.58 -11.01 -7.75
CA HIS A 29 1.56 -11.81 -8.43
C HIS A 29 2.14 -12.53 -9.65
N VAL A 30 2.92 -11.83 -10.46
CA VAL A 30 3.57 -12.42 -11.64
C VAL A 30 4.51 -13.55 -11.24
N LYS A 31 5.15 -13.44 -10.08
CA LYS A 31 6.08 -14.46 -9.58
C LYS A 31 5.37 -15.60 -8.83
N GLY A 32 4.06 -15.60 -8.80
CA GLY A 32 3.30 -16.65 -8.12
C GLY A 32 3.20 -16.50 -6.62
N LEU A 33 3.47 -15.32 -6.10
CA LEU A 33 3.37 -15.05 -4.67
C LEU A 33 2.03 -14.41 -4.33
N GLY A 34 1.52 -14.73 -3.14
CA GLY A 34 0.36 -14.06 -2.60
C GLY A 34 0.80 -12.89 -1.73
N CYS A 35 0.02 -11.84 -1.68
CA CYS A 35 0.31 -10.70 -0.82
C CYS A 35 -0.96 -10.17 -0.17
N CYS A 36 -0.77 -9.53 0.98
CA CYS A 36 -1.87 -8.92 1.72
C CYS A 36 -1.40 -7.57 2.27
N PHE A 37 -2.13 -6.53 1.92
CA PHE A 37 -1.86 -5.20 2.46
C PHE A 37 -2.27 -5.17 3.93
N ASN A 38 -1.43 -4.60 4.77
CA ASN A 38 -1.61 -4.67 6.22
C ASN A 38 -1.54 -3.29 6.86
N GLY A 39 -2.70 -2.65 7.01
CA GLY A 39 -2.80 -1.34 7.63
C GLY A 39 -2.57 -1.34 9.13
N LEU A 40 -2.89 -2.46 9.81
CA LEU A 40 -2.66 -2.56 11.25
C LEU A 40 -1.17 -2.53 11.58
N LEU A 41 -0.34 -3.14 10.74
CA LEU A 41 1.09 -3.09 10.94
C LEU A 41 1.62 -1.67 10.81
N VAL A 42 1.11 -0.91 9.84
CA VAL A 42 1.49 0.49 9.65
C VAL A 42 1.18 1.30 10.91
N ASN A 43 -0.01 1.13 11.46
CA ASN A 43 -0.40 1.82 12.69
C ASN A 43 0.52 1.43 13.85
N ALA A 44 0.79 0.14 14.01
CA ALA A 44 1.64 -0.34 15.09
C ALA A 44 3.05 0.26 15.00
N VAL A 45 3.63 0.28 13.81
CA VAL A 45 4.97 0.83 13.61
C VAL A 45 5.00 2.33 13.94
N ASN A 46 3.99 3.07 13.47
CA ASN A 46 3.99 4.52 13.68
C ASN A 46 3.74 4.93 15.12
N HIS A 47 3.11 4.06 15.93
CA HIS A 47 2.83 4.36 17.33
C HIS A 47 3.78 3.69 18.31
N ALA A 48 4.80 2.99 17.82
CA ALA A 48 5.76 2.28 18.67
C ALA A 48 7.19 2.71 18.31
N PRO A 49 7.73 3.74 18.98
CA PRO A 49 9.07 4.24 18.67
C PRO A 49 10.15 3.17 18.71
N LYS A 50 10.04 2.20 19.61
CA LYS A 50 11.02 1.12 19.72
C LYS A 50 11.02 0.23 18.48
N ILE A 51 9.85 -0.02 17.90
CA ILE A 51 9.74 -0.82 16.69
C ILE A 51 10.35 -0.06 15.50
N LYS A 52 10.08 1.24 15.40
CA LYS A 52 10.68 2.07 14.37
C LYS A 52 12.20 2.04 14.45
N GLU A 53 12.71 2.18 15.65
CA GLU A 53 14.16 2.14 15.87
C GLU A 53 14.74 0.79 15.50
N TRP A 54 14.07 -0.29 15.91
CA TRP A 54 14.51 -1.64 15.59
C TRP A 54 14.54 -1.91 14.09
N LEU A 55 13.59 -1.34 13.35
CA LEU A 55 13.51 -1.50 11.90
C LEU A 55 14.46 -0.57 11.16
N GLY A 56 15.12 0.35 11.85
CA GLY A 56 16.04 1.28 11.21
C GLY A 56 15.36 2.44 10.50
N ILE A 57 14.12 2.73 10.84
CA ILE A 57 13.39 3.83 10.23
C ILE A 57 13.79 5.15 10.90
N PRO A 58 14.23 6.16 10.14
CA PRO A 58 14.59 7.45 10.71
C PRO A 58 13.46 8.09 11.51
N ALA A 59 13.79 8.87 12.51
CA ALA A 59 12.80 9.48 13.40
C ALA A 59 11.84 10.42 12.67
N ASP A 60 12.32 11.09 11.62
CA ASP A 60 11.51 12.01 10.82
C ASP A 60 10.73 11.30 9.71
N HIS A 61 10.86 10.00 9.61
CA HIS A 61 10.10 9.20 8.66
C HIS A 61 8.88 8.56 9.32
N LYS A 62 7.92 8.20 8.51
CA LYS A 62 6.71 7.54 8.94
C LYS A 62 6.44 6.40 7.97
N SER A 63 5.92 5.30 8.48
CA SER A 63 5.49 4.21 7.62
C SER A 63 4.12 4.55 7.03
N TYR A 64 3.94 4.31 5.75
CA TYR A 64 2.69 4.62 5.05
C TYR A 64 1.99 3.39 4.51
N SER A 65 2.72 2.33 4.22
CA SER A 65 2.09 1.11 3.74
C SER A 65 2.96 -0.09 4.06
N ALA A 66 2.31 -1.24 4.15
CA ALA A 66 2.99 -2.50 4.43
C ALA A 66 2.21 -3.63 3.77
N MET A 67 2.91 -4.69 3.46
CA MET A 67 2.29 -5.87 2.87
C MET A 67 3.06 -7.12 3.29
N THR A 68 2.32 -8.20 3.50
CA THR A 68 2.92 -9.50 3.74
C THR A 68 2.96 -10.29 2.44
N LEU A 69 3.99 -11.11 2.29
CA LEU A 69 4.20 -11.95 1.12
C LEU A 69 4.33 -13.39 1.53
N GLY A 70 3.88 -14.29 0.68
CA GLY A 70 4.07 -15.71 0.92
C GLY A 70 3.61 -16.53 -0.27
N PHE A 71 3.92 -17.81 -0.25
CA PHE A 71 3.40 -18.72 -1.24
C PHE A 71 1.93 -19.00 -0.91
N PRO A 72 1.01 -18.83 -1.88
CA PRO A 72 -0.40 -19.04 -1.60
C PRO A 72 -0.67 -20.52 -1.30
N ASN A 73 -1.44 -20.75 -0.25
CA ASN A 73 -1.84 -22.08 0.14
C ASN A 73 -3.29 -22.35 -0.26
N VAL A 74 -3.97 -21.34 -0.78
CA VAL A 74 -5.37 -21.41 -1.18
C VAL A 74 -5.49 -20.81 -2.56
N LYS A 75 -6.33 -21.43 -3.40
CA LYS A 75 -6.61 -20.89 -4.71
C LYS A 75 -8.08 -20.49 -4.75
N PHE A 76 -8.31 -19.20 -5.01
CA PHE A 76 -9.69 -18.71 -5.12
C PHE A 76 -10.20 -18.95 -6.54
N PRO A 77 -11.30 -19.70 -6.69
CA PRO A 77 -11.83 -20.01 -8.01
C PRO A 77 -12.52 -18.82 -8.68
N TYR A 78 -12.94 -17.82 -7.89
CA TYR A 78 -13.69 -16.68 -8.41
C TYR A 78 -13.15 -15.40 -7.80
N LEU A 79 -13.30 -14.29 -8.55
CA LEU A 79 -13.02 -12.97 -8.02
C LEU A 79 -14.13 -12.56 -7.06
N VAL A 80 -13.77 -11.80 -6.05
CA VAL A 80 -14.74 -11.28 -5.10
C VAL A 80 -15.62 -10.26 -5.82
N HIS A 81 -16.93 -10.44 -5.70
CA HIS A 81 -17.86 -9.49 -6.28
C HIS A 81 -17.80 -8.15 -5.56
N ARG A 82 -17.74 -7.07 -6.33
CA ARG A 82 -17.69 -5.72 -5.77
C ARG A 82 -18.67 -4.85 -6.50
N TYR A 83 -19.20 -3.88 -5.75
CA TYR A 83 -20.03 -2.87 -6.39
C TYR A 83 -19.15 -2.01 -7.29
N PRO A 84 -19.67 -1.56 -8.45
CA PRO A 84 -18.91 -0.67 -9.30
C PRO A 84 -18.67 0.66 -8.58
N PRO A 85 -17.55 1.34 -8.83
CA PRO A 85 -17.30 2.61 -8.21
C PRO A 85 -18.25 3.68 -8.72
N HIS A 86 -18.58 4.61 -7.85
CA HIS A 86 -19.33 5.78 -8.28
C HIS A 86 -18.38 6.72 -9.02
N VAL A 87 -18.66 6.94 -10.29
CA VAL A 87 -17.83 7.81 -11.12
C VAL A 87 -18.65 9.01 -11.51
N GLY A 88 -18.20 10.19 -11.07
CA GLY A 88 -18.82 11.43 -11.47
C GLY A 88 -18.03 12.09 -12.56
N GLN A 89 -18.71 12.85 -13.40
CA GLN A 89 -18.08 13.66 -14.41
C GLN A 89 -18.27 15.12 -14.09
N SER A 90 -17.29 15.93 -14.43
CA SER A 90 -17.41 17.37 -14.27
C SER A 90 -18.53 17.89 -15.16
N PRO A 91 -19.37 18.81 -14.68
CA PRO A 91 -20.39 19.44 -15.52
C PRO A 91 -19.82 20.09 -16.77
N ARG A 92 -18.57 20.53 -16.71
CA ARG A 92 -17.86 21.00 -17.84
C ARG A 92 -17.06 19.88 -18.36
N SER A 93 -17.51 19.18 -19.33
CA SER A 93 -16.72 18.12 -19.88
C SER A 93 -15.47 18.70 -20.49
N VAL A 94 -14.42 17.93 -20.42
CA VAL A 94 -13.18 18.33 -20.99
C VAL A 94 -13.31 18.18 -22.47
N LYS A 95 -13.69 19.19 -23.10
CA LYS A 95 -13.81 19.10 -24.44
C LYS A 95 -12.58 19.10 -24.92
N LYS A 96 -12.07 18.90 -25.06
CA LYS A 96 -11.07 19.08 -25.55
C LYS A 96 -10.71 19.96 -25.96
N SER A 97 -10.34 20.18 -25.78
CA SER A 97 -10.00 21.23 -26.24
C SER A 97 -9.13 21.30 -27.03
#